data_1b79ddc17d410846d59dc01fe8d2c013
#
_entry.id   1b79ddc17d410846d59dc01fe8d2c013
#
_cell.length_a   1.000
_cell.length_b   1.000
_cell.length_c   1.000
_cell.angle_alpha   90.00
_cell.angle_beta   90.00
_cell.angle_gamma   90.00
#
_symmetry.space_group_name_H-M   'P 1'
#
loop_
_entity.id
_entity.type
_entity.pdbx_description
1 polymer ?
#
loop_
_entity_poly.entity_id
_entity_poly.type
_entity_poly.pdbx_seq_one_letter_code
_entity_poly.pdbx_strand_id
1 'polypeptide(L)'
;MNRRFFLKSSGVALASIGVMQSVPSFLQRTAFGQGLHASVAGRRKTLIAIFQRGAVDGLNVVVPHGESAYYSLRPTLAIGRPKGSGDSREAAIDLDGFFGLHPSLAPFKPLWDAKRLAIVDAVGSPDNTRSHFDAQDYMESATPGRKGTPDGWLNRYLQSKPDPKPSPFRAVSMTQNMPRALYGRAPAVAISNLADFSIRAGAYSQNVQGGFESMYDQSVNDVLGGTGRETFEAVNFLKKVNPAQYRPENGAQYPRTPFGNSLLQISQMIKANVGLEVAFTDIGGWDTHSNQGNARGQLALRLTEFGAGISALVTDLGARMDDVVILTMSEFGRTARENGTRGTDHGHANAMFVIGNSVRGGKVYGQWPGLESSALYEGRDLALTTDFRDVFGELVQRHLGDSNLQAVFPGYTSSAAKFRGII
;
A
#
# COMPACT_ATOMS: atom_id res chain seq x y z
N MET A 1 3.87 -23.43 47.98
CA MET A 1 4.38 -22.34 47.11
C MET A 1 4.99 -21.27 48.02
N ASN A 2 6.27 -20.93 47.86
CA ASN A 2 6.99 -20.06 48.79
C ASN A 2 6.67 -18.59 48.43
N ARG A 3 6.28 -17.76 49.41
CA ARG A 3 5.90 -16.33 49.24
C ARG A 3 6.95 -15.52 48.47
N ARG A 4 8.22 -15.85 48.60
CA ARG A 4 9.32 -15.22 47.84
C ARG A 4 9.31 -15.56 46.34
N PHE A 5 8.85 -16.77 45.99
CA PHE A 5 8.69 -17.17 44.57
C PHE A 5 7.51 -16.47 43.94
N PHE A 6 6.39 -16.35 44.66
CA PHE A 6 5.21 -15.61 44.20
C PHE A 6 5.51 -14.12 43.97
N LEU A 7 6.21 -13.45 44.87
CA LEU A 7 6.59 -12.05 44.72
C LEU A 7 7.60 -11.81 43.60
N LYS A 8 8.54 -12.75 43.36
CA LYS A 8 9.44 -12.67 42.19
C LYS A 8 8.70 -12.89 40.89
N SER A 9 7.80 -13.87 40.83
CA SER A 9 6.99 -14.15 39.65
C SER A 9 5.99 -13.01 39.32
N SER A 10 5.40 -12.42 40.38
CA SER A 10 4.49 -11.27 40.23
C SER A 10 5.26 -9.98 39.82
N GLY A 11 6.47 -9.79 40.32
CA GLY A 11 7.35 -8.67 39.93
C GLY A 11 7.78 -8.77 38.47
N VAL A 12 8.08 -9.98 37.99
CA VAL A 12 8.40 -10.23 36.56
C VAL A 12 7.18 -10.06 35.69
N ALA A 13 5.99 -10.51 36.13
CA ALA A 13 4.75 -10.29 35.37
C ALA A 13 4.38 -8.80 35.30
N LEU A 14 4.59 -8.02 36.38
CA LEU A 14 4.37 -6.58 36.38
C LEU A 14 5.42 -5.82 35.57
N ALA A 15 6.66 -6.27 35.55
CA ALA A 15 7.70 -5.69 34.65
C ALA A 15 7.42 -6.00 33.20
N SER A 16 6.93 -7.19 32.86
CA SER A 16 6.53 -7.54 31.49
C SER A 16 5.28 -6.76 31.04
N ILE A 17 4.32 -6.49 31.94
CA ILE A 17 3.16 -5.61 31.68
C ILE A 17 3.61 -4.15 31.50
N GLY A 18 4.55 -3.66 32.31
CA GLY A 18 5.12 -2.33 32.19
C GLY A 18 5.92 -2.13 30.90
N VAL A 19 6.66 -3.16 30.47
CA VAL A 19 7.38 -3.18 29.20
C VAL A 19 6.39 -3.31 28.02
N MET A 20 5.28 -4.03 28.17
CA MET A 20 4.22 -4.09 27.16
C MET A 20 3.49 -2.76 26.96
N GLN A 21 3.39 -1.90 27.97
CA GLN A 21 2.84 -0.55 27.82
C GLN A 21 3.79 0.41 27.11
N SER A 22 5.09 0.15 27.15
CA SER A 22 6.12 0.91 26.41
C SER A 22 6.49 0.25 25.07
N VAL A 23 6.03 -0.97 24.82
CA VAL A 23 6.14 -1.64 23.52
C VAL A 23 5.09 -1.05 22.59
N PRO A 24 5.50 -0.53 21.42
CA PRO A 24 4.55 -0.02 20.42
C PRO A 24 3.40 -1.01 20.19
N SER A 25 2.18 -0.50 20.11
CA SER A 25 0.94 -1.31 20.03
C SER A 25 0.90 -2.35 18.90
N PHE A 26 1.80 -2.24 17.92
CA PHE A 26 1.95 -3.20 16.83
C PHE A 26 2.55 -4.55 17.28
N LEU A 27 3.42 -4.59 18.30
CA LEU A 27 3.96 -5.83 18.86
C LEU A 27 2.93 -6.62 19.68
N GLN A 28 1.87 -5.96 20.16
CA GLN A 28 0.82 -6.61 20.95
C GLN A 28 -0.06 -7.58 20.15
N ARG A 29 -0.07 -7.49 18.80
CA ARG A 29 -0.90 -8.33 17.93
C ARG A 29 -0.16 -9.49 17.27
N THR A 30 1.17 -9.52 17.32
CA THR A 30 1.96 -10.67 16.86
C THR A 30 1.93 -11.86 17.83
N ALA A 31 1.35 -11.68 19.02
CA ALA A 31 1.38 -12.60 20.13
C ALA A 31 0.56 -13.91 19.99
N PHE A 32 -0.10 -14.13 18.87
CA PHE A 32 -1.00 -15.30 18.69
C PHE A 32 -0.56 -16.30 17.61
N GLY A 33 0.66 -16.18 17.08
CA GLY A 33 1.21 -17.09 16.07
C GLY A 33 2.18 -18.11 16.66
N GLN A 34 2.05 -19.38 16.28
CA GLN A 34 2.94 -20.46 16.74
C GLN A 34 4.30 -20.40 16.04
N GLY A 35 5.35 -20.52 16.84
CA GLY A 35 6.75 -20.89 16.57
C GLY A 35 7.36 -20.61 15.21
N LEU A 36 8.19 -19.57 15.10
CA LEU A 36 8.88 -19.19 13.88
C LEU A 36 10.38 -19.50 13.93
N HIS A 37 10.84 -20.37 13.02
CA HIS A 37 12.25 -20.44 12.67
C HIS A 37 12.48 -19.56 11.43
N ALA A 38 13.36 -18.56 11.52
CA ALA A 38 13.79 -17.77 10.37
C ALA A 38 14.51 -18.70 9.37
N SER A 39 13.79 -19.24 8.40
CA SER A 39 14.41 -19.87 7.24
C SER A 39 14.84 -18.78 6.28
N VAL A 40 16.03 -18.89 5.70
CA VAL A 40 16.42 -18.11 4.50
C VAL A 40 15.48 -18.53 3.38
N ALA A 41 14.36 -17.83 3.27
CA ALA A 41 13.39 -18.08 2.22
C ALA A 41 14.00 -17.70 0.87
N GLY A 42 13.79 -18.50 -0.16
CA GLY A 42 14.03 -18.09 -1.55
C GLY A 42 13.28 -16.78 -1.86
N ARG A 43 13.64 -16.11 -2.96
CA ARG A 43 12.97 -14.86 -3.39
C ARG A 43 11.46 -15.11 -3.48
N ARG A 44 10.68 -14.31 -2.74
CA ARG A 44 9.23 -14.41 -2.70
C ARG A 44 8.61 -13.35 -3.60
N LYS A 45 7.45 -13.66 -4.16
CA LYS A 45 6.63 -12.63 -4.81
C LYS A 45 6.09 -11.68 -3.76
N THR A 46 6.24 -10.38 -4.02
CA THR A 46 5.85 -9.31 -3.08
C THR A 46 4.83 -8.39 -3.74
N LEU A 47 3.70 -8.17 -3.06
CA LEU A 47 2.74 -7.13 -3.41
C LEU A 47 2.93 -5.93 -2.48
N ILE A 48 3.16 -4.76 -3.07
CA ILE A 48 3.19 -3.48 -2.36
C ILE A 48 1.87 -2.75 -2.65
N ALA A 49 1.01 -2.63 -1.66
CA ALA A 49 -0.24 -1.89 -1.75
C ALA A 49 -0.04 -0.46 -1.21
N ILE A 50 -0.33 0.54 -2.03
CA ILE A 50 -0.22 1.96 -1.70
C ILE A 50 -1.61 2.57 -1.70
N PHE A 51 -2.07 3.08 -0.56
CA PHE A 51 -3.38 3.71 -0.44
C PHE A 51 -3.25 5.24 -0.54
N GLN A 52 -3.91 5.83 -1.52
CA GLN A 52 -4.04 7.28 -1.70
C GLN A 52 -5.27 7.76 -0.92
N ARG A 53 -5.09 8.12 0.36
CA ARG A 53 -6.20 8.49 1.25
C ARG A 53 -6.70 9.91 1.03
N GLY A 54 -7.98 10.04 0.76
CA GLY A 54 -8.66 11.30 0.52
C GLY A 54 -9.23 11.43 -0.89
N ALA A 55 -9.43 10.30 -1.59
CA ALA A 55 -10.07 10.27 -2.91
C ALA A 55 -9.31 11.10 -3.95
N VAL A 56 -8.25 10.54 -4.49
CA VAL A 56 -7.44 11.20 -5.52
C VAL A 56 -8.29 11.53 -6.76
N ASP A 57 -8.05 12.66 -7.37
CA ASP A 57 -8.74 13.08 -8.59
C ASP A 57 -8.22 12.34 -9.84
N GLY A 58 -8.77 11.16 -10.11
CA GLY A 58 -8.37 10.29 -11.21
C GLY A 58 -8.35 10.95 -12.57
N LEU A 59 -9.31 11.83 -12.84
CA LEU A 59 -9.39 12.54 -14.13
C LEU A 59 -8.25 13.56 -14.36
N ASN A 60 -7.63 14.05 -13.28
CA ASN A 60 -6.44 14.90 -13.40
C ASN A 60 -5.14 14.11 -13.20
N VAL A 61 -5.20 12.89 -12.68
CA VAL A 61 -4.05 11.96 -12.58
C VAL A 61 -3.80 11.26 -13.91
N VAL A 62 -4.84 10.68 -14.50
CA VAL A 62 -4.88 10.07 -15.83
C VAL A 62 -5.82 10.90 -16.68
N VAL A 63 -5.24 11.81 -17.42
CA VAL A 63 -5.96 12.88 -18.12
C VAL A 63 -6.55 12.36 -19.43
N PRO A 64 -7.89 12.33 -19.58
CA PRO A 64 -8.51 11.96 -20.86
C PRO A 64 -8.45 13.15 -21.84
N HIS A 65 -7.25 13.51 -22.28
CA HIS A 65 -7.04 14.71 -23.11
C HIS A 65 -7.69 14.63 -24.48
N GLY A 66 -8.02 13.42 -24.95
CA GLY A 66 -8.81 13.20 -26.15
C GLY A 66 -10.29 13.52 -25.97
N GLU A 67 -10.80 13.60 -24.74
CA GLU A 67 -12.19 13.85 -24.40
C GLU A 67 -12.49 15.36 -24.32
N SER A 68 -13.38 15.86 -25.18
CA SER A 68 -13.69 17.30 -25.21
C SER A 68 -14.48 17.74 -23.99
N ALA A 69 -15.36 16.88 -23.46
CA ALA A 69 -16.17 17.17 -22.28
C ALA A 69 -15.30 17.41 -21.03
N TYR A 70 -14.10 16.82 -20.94
CA TYR A 70 -13.15 17.05 -19.86
C TYR A 70 -12.83 18.54 -19.67
N TYR A 71 -12.60 19.26 -20.77
CA TYR A 71 -12.24 20.69 -20.72
C TYR A 71 -13.44 21.58 -20.38
N SER A 72 -14.63 21.24 -20.86
CA SER A 72 -15.85 21.99 -20.55
C SER A 72 -16.34 21.76 -19.13
N LEU A 73 -16.07 20.59 -18.55
CA LEU A 73 -16.40 20.28 -17.16
C LEU A 73 -15.41 20.90 -16.16
N ARG A 74 -14.16 21.18 -16.61
CA ARG A 74 -13.05 21.62 -15.75
C ARG A 74 -12.34 22.87 -16.31
N PRO A 75 -13.04 24.00 -16.49
CA PRO A 75 -12.46 25.17 -17.13
C PRO A 75 -11.22 25.74 -16.43
N THR A 76 -11.05 25.51 -15.11
CA THR A 76 -9.89 25.97 -14.34
C THR A 76 -8.95 24.84 -13.92
N LEU A 77 -9.44 23.61 -13.80
CA LEU A 77 -8.68 22.46 -13.33
C LEU A 77 -8.12 21.58 -14.46
N ALA A 78 -8.62 21.71 -15.69
CA ALA A 78 -8.16 20.86 -16.78
C ALA A 78 -6.65 21.01 -17.00
N ILE A 79 -5.98 19.86 -17.17
CA ILE A 79 -4.59 19.81 -17.62
C ILE A 79 -4.58 20.04 -19.14
N GLY A 80 -3.70 20.89 -19.61
CA GLY A 80 -3.57 21.22 -21.02
C GLY A 80 -3.33 19.97 -21.90
N ARG A 81 -3.78 20.03 -23.16
CA ARG A 81 -3.51 18.95 -24.14
C ARG A 81 -2.02 18.77 -24.33
N PRO A 82 -1.54 17.55 -24.63
CA PRO A 82 -0.16 17.33 -25.04
C PRO A 82 0.23 18.29 -26.15
N LYS A 83 1.35 18.97 -26.03
CA LYS A 83 1.90 19.85 -27.06
C LYS A 83 2.93 19.07 -27.89
N GLY A 84 2.93 19.24 -29.21
CA GLY A 84 4.10 18.89 -30.01
C GLY A 84 5.34 19.61 -29.48
N SER A 85 6.51 19.43 -30.04
CA SER A 85 7.83 19.92 -29.59
C SER A 85 7.85 21.36 -28.99
N GLY A 86 7.52 21.52 -27.72
CA GLY A 86 7.51 22.77 -26.95
C GLY A 86 7.60 22.53 -25.43
N ASP A 87 7.80 23.59 -24.63
CA ASP A 87 7.85 23.47 -23.15
C ASP A 87 6.51 22.93 -22.61
N SER A 88 6.50 21.65 -22.27
CA SER A 88 5.31 20.85 -21.94
C SER A 88 5.05 20.73 -20.45
N ARG A 89 5.72 21.54 -19.62
CA ARG A 89 5.65 21.43 -18.13
C ARG A 89 4.24 21.59 -17.54
N GLU A 90 3.29 22.10 -18.30
CA GLU A 90 1.90 22.30 -17.89
C GLU A 90 0.91 21.48 -18.69
N ALA A 91 1.37 20.68 -19.64
CA ALA A 91 0.55 19.84 -20.51
C ALA A 91 0.58 18.37 -20.06
N ALA A 92 -0.48 17.64 -20.36
CA ALA A 92 -0.53 16.20 -20.14
C ALA A 92 0.60 15.51 -20.93
N ILE A 93 1.19 14.49 -20.31
CA ILE A 93 2.18 13.63 -20.96
C ILE A 93 1.43 12.56 -21.71
N ASP A 94 1.44 12.62 -23.04
CA ASP A 94 0.71 11.69 -23.88
C ASP A 94 1.14 10.23 -23.64
N LEU A 95 0.14 9.34 -23.63
CA LEU A 95 0.33 7.91 -23.46
C LEU A 95 -0.08 7.12 -24.72
N ASP A 96 -1.24 7.41 -25.27
CA ASP A 96 -1.85 6.63 -26.36
C ASP A 96 -2.69 7.47 -27.35
N GLY A 97 -2.59 8.79 -27.30
CA GLY A 97 -3.34 9.74 -28.12
C GLY A 97 -4.71 10.12 -27.56
N PHE A 98 -5.18 9.44 -26.51
CA PHE A 98 -6.42 9.76 -25.81
C PHE A 98 -6.20 10.05 -24.32
N PHE A 99 -5.45 9.20 -23.62
CA PHE A 99 -5.05 9.41 -22.24
C PHE A 99 -3.64 9.98 -22.12
N GLY A 100 -3.42 10.75 -21.07
CA GLY A 100 -2.11 11.24 -20.68
C GLY A 100 -1.92 11.22 -19.17
N LEU A 101 -0.68 11.31 -18.71
CA LEU A 101 -0.38 11.50 -17.30
C LEU A 101 -0.37 13.00 -16.96
N HIS A 102 -0.77 13.29 -15.72
CA HIS A 102 -0.49 14.61 -15.14
C HIS A 102 1.01 14.94 -15.27
N PRO A 103 1.43 16.19 -15.59
CA PRO A 103 2.84 16.51 -15.81
C PRO A 103 3.74 16.23 -14.60
N SER A 104 3.22 16.31 -13.39
CA SER A 104 3.95 15.92 -12.16
C SER A 104 4.27 14.43 -12.07
N LEU A 105 3.66 13.59 -12.91
CA LEU A 105 3.95 12.16 -13.02
C LEU A 105 4.95 11.84 -14.14
N ALA A 106 5.73 12.82 -14.58
CA ALA A 106 6.81 12.59 -15.55
C ALA A 106 7.73 11.40 -15.20
N PRO A 107 8.05 11.11 -13.91
CA PRO A 107 8.81 9.90 -13.55
C PRO A 107 8.14 8.57 -13.92
N PHE A 108 6.84 8.53 -14.23
CA PHE A 108 6.13 7.33 -14.66
C PHE A 108 6.23 7.06 -16.16
N LYS A 109 6.58 8.07 -16.98
CA LYS A 109 6.66 7.90 -18.44
C LYS A 109 7.67 6.84 -18.87
N PRO A 110 8.90 6.78 -18.29
CA PRO A 110 9.82 5.68 -18.59
C PRO A 110 9.29 4.30 -18.23
N LEU A 111 8.48 4.18 -17.15
CA LEU A 111 7.85 2.90 -16.77
C LEU A 111 6.76 2.49 -17.77
N TRP A 112 6.01 3.46 -18.26
CA TRP A 112 5.03 3.25 -19.33
C TRP A 112 5.69 2.78 -20.62
N ASP A 113 6.70 3.50 -21.08
CA ASP A 113 7.43 3.19 -22.33
C ASP A 113 8.11 1.82 -22.28
N ALA A 114 8.61 1.44 -21.09
CA ALA A 114 9.16 0.12 -20.83
C ALA A 114 8.09 -0.98 -20.63
N LYS A 115 6.80 -0.65 -20.78
CA LYS A 115 5.66 -1.56 -20.57
C LYS A 115 5.62 -2.20 -19.17
N ARG A 116 6.06 -1.46 -18.16
CA ARG A 116 6.11 -1.87 -16.75
C ARG A 116 5.05 -1.17 -15.89
N LEU A 117 4.28 -0.26 -16.46
CA LEU A 117 3.17 0.46 -15.86
C LEU A 117 1.89 0.17 -16.64
N ALA A 118 0.92 -0.44 -15.99
CA ALA A 118 -0.46 -0.53 -16.42
C ALA A 118 -1.33 0.47 -15.66
N ILE A 119 -2.27 1.07 -16.34
CA ILE A 119 -3.29 1.94 -15.77
C ILE A 119 -4.62 1.21 -15.89
N VAL A 120 -5.40 1.15 -14.82
CA VAL A 120 -6.80 0.70 -14.87
C VAL A 120 -7.67 1.92 -14.64
N ASP A 121 -8.42 2.30 -15.65
CA ASP A 121 -9.30 3.47 -15.60
C ASP A 121 -10.75 3.07 -15.30
N ALA A 122 -11.55 4.04 -14.89
CA ALA A 122 -12.95 3.85 -14.50
C ALA A 122 -13.15 2.67 -13.52
N VAL A 123 -12.22 2.53 -12.56
CA VAL A 123 -12.16 1.45 -11.57
C VAL A 123 -12.54 1.96 -10.19
N GLY A 124 -13.19 1.13 -9.38
CA GLY A 124 -13.54 1.49 -8.00
C GLY A 124 -14.48 0.49 -7.32
N SER A 125 -15.07 0.93 -6.23
CA SER A 125 -16.08 0.19 -5.49
C SER A 125 -17.45 0.30 -6.17
N PRO A 126 -18.24 -0.79 -6.27
CA PRO A 126 -19.61 -0.71 -6.75
C PRO A 126 -20.56 -0.07 -5.71
N ASP A 127 -20.13 0.14 -4.49
CA ASP A 127 -20.89 0.89 -3.48
C ASP A 127 -20.83 2.39 -3.77
N ASN A 128 -21.92 3.08 -3.57
CA ASN A 128 -22.08 4.49 -3.91
C ASN A 128 -21.81 5.45 -2.74
N THR A 129 -21.28 4.95 -1.64
CA THR A 129 -20.92 5.80 -0.50
C THR A 129 -19.89 6.85 -0.90
N ARG A 130 -20.08 8.06 -0.44
CA ARG A 130 -19.13 9.17 -0.56
C ARG A 130 -18.53 9.55 0.80
N SER A 131 -18.67 8.66 1.78
CA SER A 131 -18.01 8.76 3.10
C SER A 131 -16.63 8.15 3.02
N HIS A 132 -15.58 8.90 3.28
CA HIS A 132 -14.21 8.40 3.35
C HIS A 132 -14.10 7.22 4.32
N PHE A 133 -14.74 7.29 5.48
CA PHE A 133 -14.67 6.21 6.49
C PHE A 133 -15.24 4.90 5.96
N ASP A 134 -16.41 4.93 5.36
CA ASP A 134 -17.08 3.74 4.83
C ASP A 134 -16.33 3.21 3.60
N ALA A 135 -15.99 4.09 2.65
CA ALA A 135 -15.34 3.68 1.41
C ALA A 135 -13.92 3.14 1.63
N GLN A 136 -13.15 3.70 2.59
CA GLN A 136 -11.85 3.16 2.98
C GLN A 136 -12.01 1.77 3.60
N ASP A 137 -12.99 1.56 4.50
CA ASP A 137 -13.26 0.24 5.06
C ASP A 137 -13.64 -0.76 3.94
N TYR A 138 -14.49 -0.37 3.00
CA TYR A 138 -14.91 -1.23 1.88
C TYR A 138 -13.78 -1.57 0.93
N MET A 139 -12.90 -0.64 0.64
CA MET A 139 -11.72 -0.88 -0.20
C MET A 139 -10.73 -1.80 0.50
N GLU A 140 -10.45 -1.56 1.77
CA GLU A 140 -9.50 -2.33 2.56
C GLU A 140 -10.05 -3.70 3.02
N SER A 141 -11.34 -3.82 3.23
CA SER A 141 -12.00 -5.11 3.48
C SER A 141 -12.34 -5.86 2.21
N ALA A 142 -12.36 -5.21 1.05
CA ALA A 142 -12.88 -5.71 -0.22
C ALA A 142 -14.32 -6.26 -0.12
N THR A 143 -15.14 -5.64 0.74
CA THR A 143 -16.56 -5.98 0.94
C THR A 143 -17.45 -4.75 0.82
N PRO A 144 -17.61 -4.18 -0.39
CA PRO A 144 -18.44 -3.00 -0.64
C PRO A 144 -19.84 -3.15 -0.06
N GLY A 145 -20.33 -2.09 0.59
CA GLY A 145 -21.66 -2.04 1.21
C GLY A 145 -21.84 -2.90 2.47
N ARG A 146 -20.80 -3.61 2.91
CA ARG A 146 -20.88 -4.53 4.05
C ARG A 146 -19.97 -4.09 5.19
N LYS A 147 -20.56 -3.47 6.21
CA LYS A 147 -19.86 -3.10 7.45
C LYS A 147 -19.58 -4.30 8.36
N GLY A 148 -18.55 -4.17 9.20
CA GLY A 148 -18.25 -5.15 10.26
C GLY A 148 -17.62 -6.45 9.77
N THR A 149 -17.07 -6.50 8.55
CA THR A 149 -16.23 -7.61 8.13
C THR A 149 -14.99 -7.67 9.03
N PRO A 150 -14.67 -8.80 9.71
CA PRO A 150 -13.60 -8.81 10.71
C PRO A 150 -12.22 -8.60 10.11
N ASP A 151 -11.96 -9.15 8.92
CA ASP A 151 -10.65 -9.23 8.29
C ASP A 151 -10.55 -8.33 7.06
N GLY A 152 -9.34 -7.77 6.81
CA GLY A 152 -9.00 -7.09 5.57
C GLY A 152 -8.62 -8.09 4.46
N TRP A 153 -8.69 -7.66 3.20
CA TRP A 153 -8.46 -8.55 2.07
C TRP A 153 -7.02 -9.09 1.99
N LEU A 154 -6.02 -8.28 2.34
CA LEU A 154 -4.62 -8.72 2.40
C LEU A 154 -4.40 -9.77 3.50
N ASN A 155 -5.06 -9.59 4.65
CA ASN A 155 -4.96 -10.58 5.72
C ASN A 155 -5.68 -11.88 5.35
N ARG A 156 -6.83 -11.82 4.69
CA ARG A 156 -7.50 -13.03 4.18
C ARG A 156 -6.67 -13.77 3.14
N TYR A 157 -5.93 -13.05 2.28
CA TYR A 157 -4.95 -13.67 1.40
C TYR A 157 -3.88 -14.44 2.20
N LEU A 158 -3.32 -13.83 3.24
CA LEU A 158 -2.31 -14.50 4.09
C LEU A 158 -2.87 -15.73 4.82
N GLN A 159 -4.15 -15.69 5.20
CA GLN A 159 -4.85 -16.83 5.82
C GLN A 159 -5.15 -17.94 4.83
N SER A 160 -5.54 -17.61 3.59
CA SER A 160 -5.88 -18.61 2.55
C SER A 160 -4.64 -19.32 2.02
N LYS A 161 -3.48 -18.69 2.12
CA LYS A 161 -2.18 -19.26 1.72
C LYS A 161 -1.24 -19.34 2.94
N PRO A 162 -1.49 -20.25 3.88
CA PRO A 162 -0.66 -20.35 5.07
C PRO A 162 0.77 -20.76 4.70
N ASP A 163 1.74 -20.15 5.36
CA ASP A 163 3.14 -20.54 5.29
C ASP A 163 3.47 -21.36 6.54
N PRO A 164 3.98 -22.59 6.43
CA PRO A 164 4.32 -23.40 7.61
C PRO A 164 5.47 -22.83 8.43
N LYS A 165 6.27 -21.92 7.87
CA LYS A 165 7.36 -21.21 8.55
C LYS A 165 7.35 -19.74 8.14
N PRO A 166 6.32 -18.97 8.52
CA PRO A 166 6.20 -17.59 8.09
C PRO A 166 7.30 -16.74 8.72
N SER A 167 7.86 -15.83 7.94
CA SER A 167 8.67 -14.75 8.49
C SER A 167 7.80 -13.83 9.38
N PRO A 168 8.29 -13.29 10.49
CA PRO A 168 7.59 -12.24 11.23
C PRO A 168 7.32 -11.00 10.37
N PHE A 169 8.08 -10.82 9.26
CA PHE A 169 7.92 -9.74 8.29
C PHE A 169 7.22 -10.18 7.01
N ARG A 170 6.48 -11.28 7.03
CA ARG A 170 5.71 -11.73 5.86
C ARG A 170 4.72 -10.66 5.39
N ALA A 171 4.12 -9.95 6.33
CA ALA A 171 3.21 -8.83 6.07
C ALA A 171 3.58 -7.63 6.94
N VAL A 172 3.90 -6.51 6.29
CA VAL A 172 4.33 -5.28 6.97
C VAL A 172 3.56 -4.08 6.46
N SER A 173 3.10 -3.23 7.37
CA SER A 173 2.60 -1.90 7.07
C SER A 173 3.60 -0.85 7.54
N MET A 174 3.97 0.07 6.64
CA MET A 174 4.79 1.23 6.98
C MET A 174 3.90 2.40 7.40
N THR A 175 3.07 2.18 8.40
CA THR A 175 2.09 3.12 8.95
C THR A 175 2.14 3.12 10.47
N GLN A 176 1.67 4.20 11.10
CA GLN A 176 1.62 4.29 12.56
C GLN A 176 0.67 3.27 13.18
N ASN A 177 -0.48 3.06 12.55
CA ASN A 177 -1.49 2.08 12.98
C ASN A 177 -1.63 0.99 11.94
N MET A 178 -2.04 -0.21 12.37
CA MET A 178 -2.33 -1.30 11.46
C MET A 178 -3.47 -0.87 10.51
N PRO A 179 -3.28 -0.93 9.16
CA PRO A 179 -4.34 -0.62 8.22
C PRO A 179 -5.40 -1.72 8.23
N ARG A 180 -6.62 -1.34 7.91
CA ARG A 180 -7.77 -2.23 7.86
C ARG A 180 -7.54 -3.43 6.92
N ALA A 181 -6.82 -3.22 5.83
CA ALA A 181 -6.47 -4.27 4.86
C ALA A 181 -5.67 -5.44 5.47
N LEU A 182 -4.92 -5.17 6.54
CA LEU A 182 -4.09 -6.16 7.24
C LEU A 182 -4.69 -6.65 8.56
N TYR A 183 -5.89 -6.21 8.96
CA TYR A 183 -6.59 -6.76 10.11
C TYR A 183 -6.98 -8.22 9.84
N GLY A 184 -6.82 -9.10 10.84
CA GLY A 184 -7.23 -10.49 10.75
C GLY A 184 -6.36 -11.42 11.59
N ARG A 185 -6.49 -12.73 11.34
CA ARG A 185 -5.82 -13.77 12.13
C ARG A 185 -4.38 -14.03 11.69
N ALA A 186 -4.04 -13.78 10.44
CA ALA A 186 -2.67 -13.93 9.98
C ALA A 186 -1.80 -12.83 10.61
N PRO A 187 -0.58 -13.16 11.09
CA PRO A 187 0.32 -12.17 11.66
C PRO A 187 0.69 -11.08 10.65
N ALA A 188 0.62 -9.83 11.08
CA ALA A 188 1.07 -8.66 10.34
C ALA A 188 1.65 -7.63 11.32
N VAL A 189 2.61 -6.84 10.87
CA VAL A 189 3.33 -5.86 11.69
C VAL A 189 3.15 -4.47 11.12
N ALA A 190 2.78 -3.50 11.97
CA ALA A 190 2.80 -2.09 11.63
C ALA A 190 4.06 -1.43 12.20
N ILE A 191 4.84 -0.78 11.33
CA ILE A 191 6.13 -0.18 11.65
C ILE A 191 6.17 1.20 11.03
N SER A 192 6.19 2.26 11.84
CA SER A 192 6.33 3.63 11.31
C SER A 192 7.77 3.93 10.89
N ASN A 193 8.76 3.32 11.56
CA ASN A 193 10.18 3.50 11.27
C ASN A 193 10.99 2.28 11.73
N LEU A 194 11.74 1.66 10.84
CA LEU A 194 12.63 0.52 11.15
C LEU A 194 13.71 0.85 12.19
N ALA A 195 14.17 2.08 12.27
CA ALA A 195 15.17 2.50 13.24
C ALA A 195 14.63 2.49 14.69
N ASP A 196 13.32 2.64 14.88
CA ASP A 196 12.69 2.67 16.21
C ASP A 196 12.58 1.27 16.82
N PHE A 197 12.78 0.22 16.01
CA PHE A 197 12.89 -1.17 16.47
C PHE A 197 14.17 -1.45 17.27
N SER A 198 15.16 -0.56 17.28
CA SER A 198 16.30 -0.71 18.17
C SER A 198 15.87 -0.42 19.60
N ILE A 199 15.95 -1.43 20.48
CA ILE A 199 15.78 -1.21 21.94
C ILE A 199 16.84 -0.19 22.35
N ARG A 200 16.42 1.03 22.59
CA ARG A 200 17.28 2.09 23.14
C ARG A 200 17.50 1.81 24.64
N ALA A 201 18.28 0.78 24.95
CA ALA A 201 18.73 0.51 26.30
C ALA A 201 20.13 1.11 26.47
N GLY A 202 20.33 2.40 26.35
CA GLY A 202 21.55 3.15 26.62
C GLY A 202 22.88 2.36 26.70
N ALA A 203 23.83 2.75 27.54
CA ALA A 203 25.11 2.06 27.77
C ALA A 203 24.98 0.64 28.39
N TYR A 204 23.78 0.25 28.83
CA TYR A 204 23.48 -1.03 29.46
C TYR A 204 22.81 -2.04 28.52
N SER A 205 22.71 -1.73 27.24
CA SER A 205 21.91 -2.52 26.25
C SER A 205 22.35 -3.99 26.15
N GLN A 206 23.65 -4.30 26.26
CA GLN A 206 24.14 -5.68 26.17
C GLN A 206 23.80 -6.52 27.40
N ASN A 207 23.87 -5.93 28.59
CA ASN A 207 23.55 -6.65 29.83
C ASN A 207 22.04 -6.87 30.02
N VAL A 208 21.22 -5.91 29.58
CA VAL A 208 19.76 -6.02 29.59
C VAL A 208 19.31 -7.05 28.55
N GLN A 209 19.93 -7.09 27.38
CA GLN A 209 19.63 -8.06 26.33
C GLN A 209 19.94 -9.50 26.75
N GLY A 210 21.12 -9.77 27.30
CA GLY A 210 21.48 -11.10 27.81
C GLY A 210 20.61 -11.53 28.99
N GLY A 211 20.18 -10.59 29.85
CA GLY A 211 19.24 -10.86 30.96
C GLY A 211 17.84 -11.21 30.45
N PHE A 212 17.35 -10.55 29.39
CA PHE A 212 16.08 -10.89 28.76
C PHE A 212 16.13 -12.23 28.01
N GLU A 213 17.20 -12.51 27.26
CA GLU A 213 17.39 -13.78 26.56
C GLU A 213 17.40 -14.94 27.54
N SER A 214 18.14 -14.82 28.65
CA SER A 214 18.19 -15.89 29.70
C SER A 214 16.86 -16.07 30.43
N MET A 215 16.07 -15.02 30.63
CA MET A 215 14.74 -15.09 31.25
C MET A 215 13.71 -15.75 30.32
N TYR A 216 13.78 -15.51 29.03
CA TYR A 216 12.90 -16.12 28.03
C TYR A 216 13.26 -17.57 27.77
N ASP A 217 14.55 -17.94 27.75
CA ASP A 217 14.99 -19.33 27.61
C ASP A 217 14.58 -20.20 28.78
N GLN A 218 14.44 -19.62 30.00
CA GLN A 218 13.95 -20.33 31.16
C GLN A 218 12.44 -20.54 31.20
N SER A 219 11.68 -19.76 30.39
CA SER A 219 10.21 -19.83 30.32
C SER A 219 9.70 -20.67 29.14
N VAL A 220 10.49 -21.63 28.65
CA VAL A 220 10.31 -22.44 27.42
C VAL A 220 8.95 -23.16 27.30
N ASN A 221 8.15 -23.22 28.35
CA ASN A 221 6.83 -23.88 28.36
C ASN A 221 5.65 -22.91 28.49
N ASP A 222 5.87 -21.61 28.42
CA ASP A 222 4.81 -20.61 28.59
C ASP A 222 4.52 -19.86 27.28
N VAL A 223 3.25 -19.59 27.00
CA VAL A 223 2.77 -18.83 25.80
C VAL A 223 3.50 -17.49 25.62
N LEU A 224 3.95 -16.88 26.73
CA LEU A 224 4.74 -15.65 26.75
C LEU A 224 6.17 -15.85 26.23
N GLY A 225 6.76 -17.03 26.40
CA GLY A 225 8.12 -17.34 25.93
C GLY A 225 8.23 -17.37 24.41
N GLY A 226 7.23 -17.93 23.72
CA GLY A 226 7.16 -17.96 22.25
C GLY A 226 7.15 -16.56 21.64
N THR A 227 6.26 -15.69 22.12
CA THR A 227 6.11 -14.31 21.65
C THR A 227 7.37 -13.46 21.87
N GLY A 228 8.02 -13.63 23.03
CA GLY A 228 9.29 -12.94 23.32
C GLY A 228 10.39 -13.33 22.36
N ARG A 229 10.56 -14.62 22.08
CA ARG A 229 11.58 -15.13 21.17
C ARG A 229 11.38 -14.63 19.73
N GLU A 230 10.17 -14.66 19.21
CA GLU A 230 9.83 -14.14 17.89
C GLU A 230 10.15 -12.65 17.77
N THR A 231 9.84 -11.87 18.81
CA THR A 231 10.18 -10.45 18.87
C THR A 231 11.69 -10.23 18.85
N PHE A 232 12.46 -11.03 19.61
CA PHE A 232 13.92 -10.94 19.63
C PHE A 232 14.55 -11.33 18.28
N GLU A 233 14.08 -12.41 17.67
CA GLU A 233 14.52 -12.82 16.33
C GLU A 233 14.25 -11.74 15.30
N ALA A 234 13.07 -11.12 15.34
CA ALA A 234 12.72 -10.00 14.47
C ALA A 234 13.64 -8.79 14.69
N VAL A 235 13.88 -8.41 15.95
CA VAL A 235 14.80 -7.30 16.29
C VAL A 235 16.24 -7.60 15.88
N ASN A 236 16.75 -8.82 16.15
CA ASN A 236 18.10 -9.20 15.76
C ASN A 236 18.26 -9.27 14.24
N PHE A 237 17.23 -9.72 13.54
CA PHE A 237 17.21 -9.72 12.08
C PHE A 237 17.26 -8.28 11.53
N LEU A 238 16.44 -7.36 12.04
CA LEU A 238 16.46 -5.95 11.63
C LEU A 238 17.79 -5.26 11.96
N LYS A 239 18.44 -5.63 13.05
CA LYS A 239 19.82 -5.14 13.35
C LYS A 239 20.82 -5.59 12.31
N LYS A 240 20.73 -6.83 11.79
CA LYS A 240 21.58 -7.34 10.71
C LYS A 240 21.36 -6.58 9.40
N VAL A 241 20.14 -6.16 9.13
CA VAL A 241 19.77 -5.32 7.96
C VAL A 241 20.41 -3.94 8.03
N ASN A 242 20.74 -3.45 9.23
CA ASN A 242 21.37 -2.17 9.51
C ASN A 242 20.73 -0.99 8.75
N PRO A 243 19.45 -0.65 9.06
CA PRO A 243 18.70 0.37 8.32
C PRO A 243 19.41 1.73 8.23
N ALA A 244 20.18 2.09 9.25
CA ALA A 244 20.89 3.35 9.32
C ALA A 244 22.02 3.49 8.28
N GLN A 245 22.59 2.37 7.82
CA GLN A 245 23.69 2.35 6.84
C GLN A 245 23.22 2.07 5.41
N TYR A 246 21.93 1.80 5.24
CA TYR A 246 21.39 1.55 3.90
C TYR A 246 21.61 2.73 2.96
N ARG A 247 22.01 2.42 1.74
CA ARG A 247 22.11 3.39 0.64
C ARG A 247 21.30 2.86 -0.56
N PRO A 248 20.39 3.70 -1.11
CA PRO A 248 19.68 3.34 -2.32
C PRO A 248 20.63 3.00 -3.46
N GLU A 249 20.30 2.00 -4.24
CA GLU A 249 21.07 1.54 -5.39
C GLU A 249 20.61 2.24 -6.68
N ASN A 250 21.35 2.03 -7.76
CA ASN A 250 21.02 2.51 -9.12
C ASN A 250 20.74 4.03 -9.20
N GLY A 251 21.29 4.82 -8.26
CA GLY A 251 21.09 6.27 -8.22
C GLY A 251 19.69 6.70 -7.75
N ALA A 252 18.92 5.82 -7.15
CA ALA A 252 17.59 6.13 -6.65
C ALA A 252 17.60 7.25 -5.59
N GLN A 253 16.69 8.20 -5.71
CA GLN A 253 16.55 9.33 -4.80
C GLN A 253 15.12 9.41 -4.29
N TYR A 254 14.91 9.01 -3.05
CA TYR A 254 13.60 9.09 -2.41
C TYR A 254 13.29 10.51 -1.93
N PRO A 255 12.04 10.98 -2.06
CA PRO A 255 11.60 12.20 -1.40
C PRO A 255 11.87 12.15 0.10
N ARG A 256 12.31 13.27 0.68
CA ARG A 256 12.53 13.39 2.14
C ARG A 256 11.22 13.66 2.87
N THR A 257 10.26 12.76 2.72
CA THR A 257 8.91 12.82 3.27
C THR A 257 8.59 11.51 3.99
N PRO A 258 7.56 11.46 4.83
CA PRO A 258 7.12 10.20 5.45
C PRO A 258 6.83 9.11 4.42
N PHE A 259 6.16 9.42 3.30
CA PHE A 259 5.88 8.47 2.24
C PHE A 259 7.16 7.97 1.55
N GLY A 260 8.06 8.87 1.16
CA GLY A 260 9.34 8.49 0.56
C GLY A 260 10.18 7.61 1.49
N ASN A 261 10.18 7.92 2.80
CA ASN A 261 10.86 7.10 3.81
C ASN A 261 10.20 5.72 3.99
N SER A 262 8.88 5.61 3.94
CA SER A 262 8.17 4.32 3.97
C SER A 262 8.57 3.44 2.79
N LEU A 263 8.64 3.99 1.58
CA LEU A 263 9.07 3.26 0.39
C LEU A 263 10.54 2.84 0.46
N LEU A 264 11.43 3.70 0.96
CA LEU A 264 12.83 3.38 1.23
C LEU A 264 12.95 2.16 2.15
N GLN A 265 12.20 2.13 3.24
CA GLN A 265 12.22 1.05 4.22
C GLN A 265 11.64 -0.25 3.66
N ILE A 266 10.61 -0.19 2.82
CA ILE A 266 10.09 -1.36 2.07
C ILE A 266 11.20 -1.92 1.15
N SER A 267 11.94 -1.06 0.44
CA SER A 267 13.07 -1.50 -0.39
C SER A 267 14.15 -2.20 0.44
N GLN A 268 14.50 -1.66 1.60
CA GLN A 268 15.44 -2.28 2.53
C GLN A 268 15.02 -3.69 2.92
N MET A 269 13.76 -3.86 3.30
CA MET A 269 13.22 -5.16 3.70
C MET A 269 13.25 -6.17 2.55
N ILE A 270 12.87 -5.76 1.35
CA ILE A 270 12.92 -6.62 0.15
C ILE A 270 14.35 -7.04 -0.16
N LYS A 271 15.30 -6.10 -0.12
CA LYS A 271 16.71 -6.39 -0.41
C LYS A 271 17.37 -7.27 0.66
N ALA A 272 16.96 -7.11 1.89
CA ALA A 272 17.42 -7.95 2.99
C ALA A 272 16.81 -9.36 2.98
N ASN A 273 15.89 -9.63 2.06
CA ASN A 273 15.21 -10.92 1.91
C ASN A 273 14.57 -11.40 3.22
N VAL A 274 13.86 -10.49 3.91
CA VAL A 274 13.20 -10.76 5.19
C VAL A 274 12.00 -11.71 5.07
N GLY A 275 11.68 -12.20 3.88
CA GLY A 275 10.50 -13.01 3.61
C GLY A 275 9.22 -12.17 3.45
N LEU A 276 9.36 -10.89 3.06
CA LEU A 276 8.23 -9.99 2.82
C LEU A 276 7.41 -10.46 1.62
N GLU A 277 6.13 -10.66 1.83
CA GLU A 277 5.16 -11.06 0.80
C GLU A 277 4.12 -9.96 0.55
N VAL A 278 3.75 -9.22 1.61
CA VAL A 278 2.84 -8.09 1.53
C VAL A 278 3.43 -6.88 2.23
N ALA A 279 3.56 -5.77 1.52
CA ALA A 279 3.83 -4.47 2.10
C ALA A 279 2.64 -3.52 1.91
N PHE A 280 2.36 -2.71 2.90
CA PHE A 280 1.35 -1.67 2.82
C PHE A 280 1.94 -0.32 3.23
N THR A 281 1.56 0.73 2.54
CA THR A 281 1.80 2.12 2.96
C THR A 281 0.68 3.01 2.44
N ASP A 282 0.58 4.21 2.96
CA ASP A 282 -0.40 5.19 2.50
C ASP A 282 0.22 6.58 2.33
N ILE A 283 -0.51 7.40 1.58
CA ILE A 283 -0.20 8.81 1.38
C ILE A 283 -1.52 9.58 1.37
N GLY A 284 -1.63 10.57 2.25
CA GLY A 284 -2.82 11.42 2.38
C GLY A 284 -2.72 12.75 1.65
N GLY A 285 -3.78 13.56 1.81
CA GLY A 285 -3.83 14.93 1.28
C GLY A 285 -4.42 15.02 -0.12
N TRP A 286 -5.27 14.04 -0.52
CA TRP A 286 -5.94 14.02 -1.81
C TRP A 286 -7.34 14.64 -1.78
N ASP A 287 -7.85 15.01 -0.61
CA ASP A 287 -9.20 15.60 -0.44
C ASP A 287 -9.21 17.09 -0.81
N THR A 288 -9.13 17.37 -2.09
CA THR A 288 -8.92 18.70 -2.65
C THR A 288 -10.22 19.40 -3.06
N HIS A 289 -11.08 19.69 -2.05
CA HIS A 289 -12.35 20.40 -2.28
C HIS A 289 -12.20 21.86 -2.71
N SER A 290 -11.05 22.48 -2.45
CA SER A 290 -10.81 23.88 -2.81
C SER A 290 -9.38 24.09 -3.28
N ASN A 291 -9.20 24.98 -4.26
CA ASN A 291 -7.89 25.37 -4.78
C ASN A 291 -6.98 24.16 -5.11
N GLN A 292 -7.57 23.13 -5.72
CA GLN A 292 -6.85 21.89 -6.09
C GLN A 292 -5.65 22.20 -6.99
N GLY A 293 -5.82 23.13 -7.91
CA GLY A 293 -4.87 23.43 -8.97
C GLY A 293 -4.97 22.47 -10.16
N ASN A 294 -4.26 22.83 -11.22
CA ASN A 294 -4.11 22.01 -12.43
C ASN A 294 -2.70 21.41 -12.49
N ALA A 295 -1.88 21.78 -13.47
CA ALA A 295 -0.47 21.38 -13.57
C ALA A 295 0.39 21.86 -12.35
N ARG A 296 -0.11 22.82 -11.61
CA ARG A 296 0.46 23.35 -10.35
C ARG A 296 -0.59 23.40 -9.26
N GLY A 297 -0.19 23.37 -8.03
CA GLY A 297 -1.09 23.46 -6.87
C GLY A 297 -1.04 22.21 -5.98
N GLN A 298 -2.08 22.02 -5.17
CA GLN A 298 -2.10 20.98 -4.13
C GLN A 298 -1.99 19.57 -4.73
N LEU A 299 -2.79 19.26 -5.76
CA LEU A 299 -2.75 17.95 -6.43
C LEU A 299 -1.38 17.71 -7.07
N ALA A 300 -0.84 18.71 -7.78
CA ALA A 300 0.47 18.61 -8.44
C ALA A 300 1.60 18.31 -7.44
N LEU A 301 1.61 18.96 -6.28
CA LEU A 301 2.60 18.71 -5.22
C LEU A 301 2.52 17.26 -4.70
N ARG A 302 1.31 16.76 -4.44
CA ARG A 302 1.11 15.38 -4.02
C ARG A 302 1.53 14.37 -5.08
N LEU A 303 1.19 14.62 -6.36
CA LEU A 303 1.59 13.76 -7.47
C LEU A 303 3.11 13.78 -7.69
N THR A 304 3.77 14.91 -7.45
CA THR A 304 5.24 15.00 -7.52
C THR A 304 5.88 14.08 -6.48
N GLU A 305 5.44 14.15 -5.22
CA GLU A 305 5.91 13.28 -4.15
C GLU A 305 5.65 11.80 -4.45
N PHE A 306 4.43 11.49 -4.86
CA PHE A 306 3.96 10.14 -5.19
C PHE A 306 4.76 9.53 -6.35
N GLY A 307 4.86 10.25 -7.47
CA GLY A 307 5.59 9.81 -8.65
C GLY A 307 7.08 9.63 -8.41
N ALA A 308 7.71 10.58 -7.73
CA ALA A 308 9.12 10.50 -7.38
C ALA A 308 9.41 9.34 -6.42
N GLY A 309 8.55 9.14 -5.40
CA GLY A 309 8.72 8.05 -4.43
C GLY A 309 8.63 6.67 -5.08
N ILE A 310 7.60 6.42 -5.89
CA ILE A 310 7.42 5.12 -6.57
C ILE A 310 8.53 4.89 -7.61
N SER A 311 8.90 5.91 -8.37
CA SER A 311 10.00 5.80 -9.34
C SER A 311 11.33 5.49 -8.64
N ALA A 312 11.61 6.13 -7.49
CA ALA A 312 12.78 5.82 -6.68
C ALA A 312 12.77 4.37 -6.20
N LEU A 313 11.62 3.86 -5.73
CA LEU A 313 11.47 2.46 -5.30
C LEU A 313 11.76 1.48 -6.44
N VAL A 314 11.19 1.72 -7.62
CA VAL A 314 11.43 0.86 -8.80
C VAL A 314 12.89 0.89 -9.22
N THR A 315 13.51 2.07 -9.22
CA THR A 315 14.94 2.24 -9.55
C THR A 315 15.83 1.52 -8.54
N ASP A 316 15.56 1.71 -7.25
CA ASP A 316 16.32 1.12 -6.17
C ASP A 316 16.23 -0.42 -6.15
N LEU A 317 15.05 -0.98 -6.39
CA LEU A 317 14.85 -2.44 -6.45
C LEU A 317 15.49 -3.08 -7.69
N GLY A 318 15.62 -2.36 -8.80
CA GLY A 318 16.26 -2.86 -10.02
C GLY A 318 15.72 -4.23 -10.47
N ALA A 319 16.57 -5.22 -10.60
CA ALA A 319 16.20 -6.59 -10.99
C ALA A 319 15.28 -7.30 -9.98
N ARG A 320 15.15 -6.81 -8.75
CA ARG A 320 14.19 -7.38 -7.78
C ARG A 320 12.73 -7.10 -8.14
N MET A 321 12.49 -6.14 -9.02
CA MET A 321 11.15 -5.87 -9.58
C MET A 321 10.57 -7.05 -10.38
N ASP A 322 11.35 -8.10 -10.69
CA ASP A 322 10.83 -9.35 -11.27
C ASP A 322 9.89 -10.09 -10.32
N ASP A 323 10.06 -9.86 -9.01
CA ASP A 323 9.27 -10.50 -7.96
C ASP A 323 8.34 -9.52 -7.24
N VAL A 324 8.30 -8.25 -7.66
CA VAL A 324 7.54 -7.20 -7.00
C VAL A 324 6.49 -6.62 -7.94
N VAL A 325 5.26 -6.47 -7.42
CA VAL A 325 4.20 -5.68 -8.04
C VAL A 325 3.75 -4.61 -7.06
N ILE A 326 3.61 -3.38 -7.54
CA ILE A 326 3.06 -2.23 -6.82
C ILE A 326 1.64 -2.00 -7.31
N LEU A 327 0.68 -1.95 -6.40
CA LEU A 327 -0.71 -1.60 -6.64
C LEU A 327 -1.01 -0.28 -5.94
N THR A 328 -1.61 0.69 -6.64
CA THR A 328 -2.15 1.90 -6.02
C THR A 328 -3.67 1.83 -5.95
N MET A 329 -4.27 2.35 -4.89
CA MET A 329 -5.71 2.37 -4.71
C MET A 329 -6.14 3.63 -3.96
N SER A 330 -7.37 4.05 -4.19
CA SER A 330 -8.04 5.13 -3.45
C SER A 330 -9.49 4.72 -3.20
N GLU A 331 -10.13 5.31 -2.21
CA GLU A 331 -11.46 4.90 -1.75
C GLU A 331 -12.56 5.13 -2.78
N PHE A 332 -12.53 6.25 -3.50
CA PHE A 332 -13.38 6.62 -4.63
C PHE A 332 -12.70 7.71 -5.46
N GLY A 333 -13.32 8.13 -6.56
CA GLY A 333 -12.87 9.24 -7.41
C GLY A 333 -13.48 10.59 -7.01
N ARG A 334 -13.31 11.57 -7.89
CA ARG A 334 -13.87 12.92 -7.72
C ARG A 334 -14.92 13.19 -8.78
N THR A 335 -15.77 14.20 -8.53
CA THR A 335 -16.77 14.67 -9.51
C THR A 335 -16.12 14.96 -10.86
N ALA A 336 -16.82 14.64 -11.96
CA ALA A 336 -16.34 14.96 -13.28
C ALA A 336 -16.21 16.48 -13.49
N ARG A 337 -17.18 17.24 -12.97
CA ARG A 337 -17.17 18.71 -12.99
C ARG A 337 -16.41 19.28 -11.80
N GLU A 338 -15.63 20.33 -12.00
CA GLU A 338 -15.06 21.14 -10.94
C GLU A 338 -16.16 21.88 -10.15
N ASN A 339 -15.92 22.14 -8.87
CA ASN A 339 -16.84 22.90 -8.02
C ASN A 339 -16.56 24.41 -8.01
N GLY A 340 -17.41 25.19 -7.33
CA GLY A 340 -17.30 26.64 -7.27
C GLY A 340 -16.08 27.18 -6.53
N THR A 341 -15.32 26.33 -5.82
CA THR A 341 -14.12 26.70 -5.06
C THR A 341 -12.81 26.25 -5.75
N ARG A 342 -12.88 25.96 -7.07
CA ARG A 342 -11.75 25.46 -7.87
C ARG A 342 -11.15 24.18 -7.28
N GLY A 343 -12.00 23.26 -6.91
CA GLY A 343 -11.67 21.92 -6.44
C GLY A 343 -12.66 20.92 -7.00
N THR A 344 -12.71 19.74 -6.41
CA THR A 344 -13.63 18.68 -6.79
C THR A 344 -14.29 18.07 -5.55
N ASP A 345 -15.56 17.68 -5.66
CA ASP A 345 -16.23 16.98 -4.59
C ASP A 345 -16.10 15.47 -4.72
N HIS A 346 -16.57 14.71 -3.73
CA HIS A 346 -16.50 13.25 -3.75
C HIS A 346 -17.30 12.69 -4.92
N GLY A 347 -16.68 11.80 -5.68
CA GLY A 347 -17.23 11.15 -6.85
C GLY A 347 -17.36 9.63 -6.70
N HIS A 348 -17.16 8.90 -7.82
CA HIS A 348 -17.37 7.45 -7.82
C HIS A 348 -16.15 6.70 -8.39
N ALA A 349 -16.07 6.42 -9.69
CA ALA A 349 -14.92 5.71 -10.26
C ALA A 349 -13.63 6.55 -10.27
N ASN A 350 -12.50 5.86 -10.30
CA ASN A 350 -11.17 6.42 -10.23
C ASN A 350 -10.21 5.71 -11.22
N ALA A 351 -8.91 5.92 -11.07
CA ALA A 351 -7.86 5.20 -11.76
C ALA A 351 -6.94 4.49 -10.76
N MET A 352 -6.36 3.37 -11.16
CA MET A 352 -5.35 2.61 -10.40
C MET A 352 -4.11 2.40 -11.26
N PHE A 353 -2.94 2.40 -10.62
CA PHE A 353 -1.68 2.01 -11.23
C PHE A 353 -1.27 0.62 -10.76
N VAL A 354 -0.80 -0.21 -11.70
CA VAL A 354 -0.14 -1.50 -11.42
C VAL A 354 1.23 -1.47 -12.07
N ILE A 355 2.29 -1.63 -11.26
CA ILE A 355 3.68 -1.43 -11.69
C ILE A 355 4.52 -2.66 -11.32
N GLY A 356 5.27 -3.20 -12.28
CA GLY A 356 6.16 -4.34 -12.08
C GLY A 356 6.74 -4.85 -13.38
N ASN A 357 7.78 -5.70 -13.31
CA ASN A 357 8.36 -6.30 -14.51
C ASN A 357 7.46 -7.38 -15.14
N SER A 358 6.61 -8.03 -14.33
CA SER A 358 5.63 -9.02 -14.80
C SER A 358 4.33 -8.38 -15.33
N VAL A 359 4.20 -7.05 -15.20
CA VAL A 359 3.00 -6.32 -15.62
C VAL A 359 3.01 -6.13 -17.13
N ARG A 360 1.89 -6.35 -17.78
CA ARG A 360 1.65 -6.06 -19.21
C ARG A 360 1.27 -4.59 -19.38
N GLY A 361 2.20 -3.71 -19.06
CA GLY A 361 2.00 -2.27 -19.08
C GLY A 361 2.07 -1.63 -20.49
N GLY A 362 2.16 -0.29 -20.50
CA GLY A 362 2.07 0.50 -21.73
C GLY A 362 0.66 0.49 -22.31
N LYS A 363 -0.35 0.34 -21.47
CA LYS A 363 -1.75 0.25 -21.83
C LYS A 363 -2.65 0.78 -20.72
N VAL A 364 -3.73 1.47 -21.10
CA VAL A 364 -4.86 1.80 -20.24
C VAL A 364 -5.89 0.67 -20.36
N TYR A 365 -6.23 0.05 -19.25
CA TYR A 365 -7.21 -1.02 -19.10
C TYR A 365 -8.52 -0.44 -18.59
N GLY A 366 -9.60 -1.16 -18.83
CA GLY A 366 -10.96 -0.74 -18.53
C GLY A 366 -11.68 -0.31 -19.80
N GLN A 367 -12.95 0.00 -19.65
CA GLN A 367 -13.76 0.57 -20.70
C GLN A 367 -14.04 2.02 -20.32
N TRP A 368 -13.57 2.95 -21.15
CA TRP A 368 -13.86 4.36 -20.94
C TRP A 368 -15.35 4.64 -21.16
N PRO A 369 -16.07 5.14 -20.14
CA PRO A 369 -17.52 5.36 -20.27
C PRO A 369 -17.86 6.67 -20.98
N GLY A 370 -16.91 7.63 -21.06
CA GLY A 370 -17.15 8.98 -21.52
C GLY A 370 -17.50 9.96 -20.40
N LEU A 371 -17.51 11.26 -20.72
CA LEU A 371 -17.84 12.34 -19.78
C LEU A 371 -19.07 13.15 -20.23
N GLU A 372 -19.78 12.70 -21.26
CA GLU A 372 -21.07 13.30 -21.62
C GLU A 372 -22.08 13.06 -20.49
N SER A 373 -23.01 13.98 -20.30
CA SER A 373 -23.94 13.93 -19.17
C SER A 373 -24.70 12.61 -19.04
N SER A 374 -25.04 11.97 -20.17
CA SER A 374 -25.72 10.67 -20.20
C SER A 374 -24.81 9.49 -19.85
N ALA A 375 -23.50 9.66 -19.92
CA ALA A 375 -22.50 8.65 -19.61
C ALA A 375 -22.04 8.71 -18.15
N LEU A 376 -22.29 9.83 -17.48
CA LEU A 376 -21.91 10.01 -16.07
C LEU A 376 -22.84 9.26 -15.13
N TYR A 377 -22.27 8.64 -14.12
CA TYR A 377 -23.00 8.08 -12.99
C TYR A 377 -23.74 9.20 -12.23
N GLU A 378 -25.06 9.07 -12.09
CA GLU A 378 -25.96 10.10 -11.56
C GLU A 378 -25.82 11.47 -12.28
N GLY A 379 -25.40 11.48 -13.56
CA GLY A 379 -25.14 12.71 -14.31
C GLY A 379 -24.01 13.57 -13.76
N ARG A 380 -23.14 13.03 -12.91
CA ARG A 380 -22.18 13.78 -12.09
C ARG A 380 -20.77 13.19 -12.04
N ASP A 381 -20.66 11.89 -11.80
CA ASP A 381 -19.40 11.23 -11.50
C ASP A 381 -18.96 10.33 -12.67
N LEU A 382 -17.66 10.04 -12.78
CA LEU A 382 -17.18 9.02 -13.70
C LEU A 382 -17.87 7.69 -13.40
N ALA A 383 -18.49 7.07 -14.40
CA ALA A 383 -19.16 5.79 -14.20
C ALA A 383 -18.15 4.65 -14.02
N LEU A 384 -18.51 3.70 -13.14
CA LEU A 384 -17.70 2.52 -12.87
C LEU A 384 -17.83 1.48 -14.00
N THR A 385 -16.73 1.06 -14.58
CA THR A 385 -16.69 -0.03 -15.57
C THR A 385 -15.84 -1.23 -15.13
N THR A 386 -15.05 -1.05 -14.07
CA THR A 386 -14.20 -2.09 -13.50
C THR A 386 -14.36 -2.15 -11.99
N ASP A 387 -14.84 -3.29 -11.47
CA ASP A 387 -14.82 -3.54 -10.04
C ASP A 387 -13.37 -3.75 -9.57
N PHE A 388 -12.95 -3.04 -8.54
CA PHE A 388 -11.58 -3.11 -8.02
C PHE A 388 -11.17 -4.53 -7.60
N ARG A 389 -12.14 -5.37 -7.21
CA ARG A 389 -11.88 -6.77 -6.82
C ARG A 389 -11.45 -7.65 -7.99
N ASP A 390 -11.76 -7.26 -9.23
CA ASP A 390 -11.26 -7.96 -10.43
C ASP A 390 -9.74 -7.71 -10.60
N VAL A 391 -9.29 -6.47 -10.34
CA VAL A 391 -7.87 -6.12 -10.34
C VAL A 391 -7.14 -6.83 -9.20
N PHE A 392 -7.66 -6.72 -7.98
CA PHE A 392 -7.05 -7.34 -6.81
C PHE A 392 -7.00 -8.87 -6.95
N GLY A 393 -8.08 -9.49 -7.45
CA GLY A 393 -8.15 -10.93 -7.68
C GLY A 393 -7.14 -11.41 -8.71
N GLU A 394 -6.93 -10.66 -9.77
CA GLU A 394 -5.90 -10.98 -10.76
C GLU A 394 -4.49 -10.96 -10.12
N LEU A 395 -4.18 -9.94 -9.30
CA LEU A 395 -2.90 -9.86 -8.60
C LEU A 395 -2.73 -10.98 -7.57
N VAL A 396 -3.76 -11.30 -6.81
CA VAL A 396 -3.74 -12.41 -5.85
C VAL A 396 -3.50 -13.73 -6.56
N GLN A 397 -4.22 -14.00 -7.65
CA GLN A 397 -4.09 -15.28 -8.35
C GLN A 397 -2.80 -15.38 -9.17
N ARG A 398 -2.49 -14.38 -9.98
CA ARG A 398 -1.41 -14.48 -10.98
C ARG A 398 -0.05 -14.07 -10.45
N HIS A 399 0.00 -13.09 -9.54
CA HIS A 399 1.26 -12.63 -8.96
C HIS A 399 1.59 -13.35 -7.66
N LEU A 400 0.64 -13.40 -6.72
CA LEU A 400 0.85 -14.02 -5.41
C LEU A 400 0.60 -15.54 -5.42
N GLY A 401 -0.02 -16.09 -6.47
CA GLY A 401 -0.20 -17.52 -6.67
C GLY A 401 -1.23 -18.16 -5.74
N ASP A 402 -2.27 -17.43 -5.34
CA ASP A 402 -3.40 -17.96 -4.58
C ASP A 402 -4.66 -18.01 -5.44
N SER A 403 -5.16 -19.22 -5.70
CA SER A 403 -6.38 -19.45 -6.48
C SER A 403 -7.66 -19.42 -5.64
N ASN A 404 -7.55 -19.36 -4.31
CA ASN A 404 -8.71 -19.37 -3.41
C ASN A 404 -9.33 -17.96 -3.25
N LEU A 405 -9.72 -17.38 -4.37
CA LEU A 405 -10.23 -15.99 -4.40
C LEU A 405 -11.53 -15.81 -3.59
N GLN A 406 -12.33 -16.88 -3.42
CA GLN A 406 -13.55 -16.82 -2.62
C GLN A 406 -13.24 -16.55 -1.14
N ALA A 407 -12.15 -17.10 -0.63
CA ALA A 407 -11.71 -16.82 0.74
C ALA A 407 -11.22 -15.38 0.89
N VAL A 408 -10.56 -14.82 -0.14
CA VAL A 408 -10.04 -13.45 -0.13
C VAL A 408 -11.15 -12.42 -0.33
N PHE A 409 -12.12 -12.69 -1.22
CA PHE A 409 -13.22 -11.79 -1.59
C PHE A 409 -14.60 -12.41 -1.27
N PRO A 410 -14.98 -12.56 0.02
CA PRO A 410 -16.23 -13.22 0.39
C PRO A 410 -17.45 -12.46 -0.14
N GLY A 411 -18.36 -13.23 -0.77
CA GLY A 411 -19.56 -12.66 -1.39
C GLY A 411 -19.34 -12.03 -2.76
N TYR A 412 -18.13 -12.19 -3.33
CA TYR A 412 -17.83 -11.75 -4.69
C TYR A 412 -17.22 -12.88 -5.52
N THR A 413 -17.79 -13.13 -6.70
CA THR A 413 -17.24 -14.10 -7.63
C THR A 413 -16.16 -13.43 -8.49
N SER A 414 -14.92 -13.45 -8.00
CA SER A 414 -13.75 -13.11 -8.81
C SER A 414 -13.36 -14.32 -9.65
N SER A 415 -13.08 -14.13 -10.91
CA SER A 415 -12.70 -15.20 -11.83
C SER A 415 -11.81 -14.70 -12.96
N ALA A 416 -11.07 -15.60 -13.58
CA ALA A 416 -10.20 -15.28 -14.71
C ALA A 416 -10.92 -14.60 -15.89
N ALA A 417 -12.22 -14.85 -16.05
CA ALA A 417 -13.04 -14.22 -17.09
C ALA A 417 -13.27 -12.71 -16.87
N LYS A 418 -13.15 -12.25 -15.62
CA LYS A 418 -13.28 -10.85 -15.23
C LYS A 418 -11.94 -10.13 -15.15
N PHE A 419 -10.83 -10.85 -15.20
CA PHE A 419 -9.49 -10.26 -15.14
C PHE A 419 -9.22 -9.39 -16.35
N ARG A 420 -8.43 -8.38 -16.17
CA ARG A 420 -8.09 -7.43 -17.24
C ARG A 420 -6.88 -7.89 -18.06
N GLY A 421 -6.17 -8.92 -17.61
CA GLY A 421 -4.95 -9.41 -18.27
C GLY A 421 -3.75 -8.50 -18.01
N ILE A 422 -3.68 -7.94 -16.81
CA ILE A 422 -2.63 -7.01 -16.37
C ILE A 422 -1.32 -7.76 -16.08
N ILE A 423 -1.43 -9.00 -15.59
CA ILE A 423 -0.31 -9.91 -15.30
C ILE A 423 -0.29 -11.07 -16.29
#